data_20e625113f74848741fae56a3c305256
#
_entry.id   20e625113f74848741fae56a3c305256
#
_cell.length_a   1.000
_cell.length_b   1.000
_cell.length_c   1.000
_cell.angle_alpha   90.00
_cell.angle_beta   90.00
_cell.angle_gamma   90.00
#
_symmetry.space_group_name_H-M   'P 1'
#
loop_
_entity.id
_entity.type
_entity.pdbx_description
1 polymer ?
#
loop_
_entity_poly.entity_id
_entity_poly.type
_entity_poly.pdbx_seq_one_letter_code
_entity_poly.pdbx_strand_id
1 'polypeptide(L)'
;EGLRKTLASVASQTFRDFEHIIVDGGSTDGSVEVIREYTSANGAQGGGCQTGQKSQTGRTKECPQIRWISEKDNGIYNAMNKGIKMANGEYLLFLNSGDYLVDENVVENIMQLALKDDICYGYQMNEIDGRLVEEVCIDPAYITFDTMRNAHIPHQSSLIKLDTLVRLGGYDESNKIVSDRAYVMKCLFMHNGTITRIPVNIAVYDMNGISSVTDKTPQWAERRKVLLQYFPRIMPDYDRWDRLN
;
A
#
# COMPACT_ATOMS: atom_id res chain seq x y z
N GLU A 1 -4.94 -8.89 -16.76
CA GLU A 1 -6.29 -8.77 -16.17
C GLU A 1 -6.21 -8.06 -14.82
N GLY A 2 -5.36 -8.45 -13.90
CA GLY A 2 -5.21 -7.85 -12.57
C GLY A 2 -4.98 -6.34 -12.62
N LEU A 3 -4.03 -5.86 -13.42
CA LEU A 3 -3.77 -4.43 -13.59
C LEU A 3 -5.04 -3.64 -14.00
N ARG A 4 -5.85 -4.16 -14.94
CA ARG A 4 -7.09 -3.50 -15.35
C ARG A 4 -8.08 -3.37 -14.18
N LYS A 5 -8.17 -4.40 -13.32
CA LYS A 5 -9.02 -4.40 -12.13
C LYS A 5 -8.56 -3.32 -11.13
N THR A 6 -7.25 -3.25 -10.86
CA THR A 6 -6.66 -2.22 -10.00
C THR A 6 -6.97 -0.82 -10.53
N LEU A 7 -6.65 -0.54 -11.80
CA LEU A 7 -6.86 0.77 -12.41
C LEU A 7 -8.34 1.17 -12.44
N ALA A 8 -9.24 0.23 -12.74
CA ALA A 8 -10.69 0.48 -12.75
C ALA A 8 -11.21 0.87 -11.36
N SER A 9 -10.75 0.21 -10.29
CA SER A 9 -11.17 0.51 -8.92
C SER A 9 -10.75 1.91 -8.45
N VAL A 10 -9.61 2.40 -8.93
CA VAL A 10 -9.15 3.77 -8.65
C VAL A 10 -9.92 4.78 -9.51
N ALA A 11 -10.19 4.46 -10.78
CA ALA A 11 -10.96 5.32 -11.68
C ALA A 11 -12.41 5.53 -11.22
N SER A 12 -13.01 4.54 -10.56
CA SER A 12 -14.40 4.58 -10.10
C SER A 12 -14.60 5.41 -8.83
N GLN A 13 -13.55 5.84 -8.13
CA GLN A 13 -13.68 6.55 -6.86
C GLN A 13 -14.51 7.83 -7.00
N THR A 14 -15.43 8.07 -6.06
CA THR A 14 -16.30 9.26 -6.02
C THR A 14 -15.54 10.51 -5.64
N PHE A 15 -14.63 10.42 -4.68
CA PHE A 15 -13.70 11.51 -4.37
C PHE A 15 -12.59 11.58 -5.42
N ARG A 16 -12.27 12.78 -5.91
CA ARG A 16 -11.37 12.96 -7.08
C ARG A 16 -10.12 13.79 -6.79
N ASP A 17 -10.03 14.43 -5.64
CA ASP A 17 -8.86 15.25 -5.27
C ASP A 17 -7.75 14.38 -4.67
N PHE A 18 -7.13 13.56 -5.52
CA PHE A 18 -5.96 12.73 -5.19
C PHE A 18 -5.03 12.58 -6.38
N GLU A 19 -3.80 12.19 -6.11
CA GLU A 19 -2.80 11.82 -7.12
C GLU A 19 -2.86 10.31 -7.37
N HIS A 20 -2.90 9.90 -8.64
CA HIS A 20 -2.75 8.51 -9.04
C HIS A 20 -1.40 8.32 -9.73
N ILE A 21 -0.45 7.71 -9.05
CA ILE A 21 0.90 7.47 -9.54
C ILE A 21 1.03 5.99 -9.91
N ILE A 22 1.37 5.72 -11.17
CA ILE A 22 1.54 4.36 -11.67
C ILE A 22 3.02 4.14 -11.99
N VAL A 23 3.61 3.13 -11.37
CA VAL A 23 5.01 2.75 -11.60
C VAL A 23 5.04 1.35 -12.19
N ASP A 24 5.50 1.23 -13.42
CA ASP A 24 5.70 -0.04 -14.12
C ASP A 24 7.19 -0.37 -14.16
N GLY A 25 7.54 -1.60 -13.81
CA GLY A 25 8.90 -2.11 -13.71
C GLY A 25 9.57 -2.46 -15.04
N GLY A 26 9.05 -1.94 -16.17
CA GLY A 26 9.51 -2.28 -17.52
C GLY A 26 8.87 -3.56 -18.04
N SER A 27 7.58 -3.71 -17.86
CA SER A 27 6.79 -4.88 -18.30
C SER A 27 6.80 -5.03 -19.82
N THR A 28 6.80 -6.30 -20.28
CA THR A 28 6.79 -6.67 -21.70
C THR A 28 5.56 -7.50 -22.10
N ASP A 29 4.57 -7.58 -21.21
CA ASP A 29 3.36 -8.44 -21.34
C ASP A 29 2.10 -7.67 -21.77
N GLY A 30 2.23 -6.43 -22.27
CA GLY A 30 1.12 -5.56 -22.64
C GLY A 30 0.62 -4.67 -21.50
N SER A 31 1.25 -4.70 -20.31
CA SER A 31 0.86 -3.82 -19.19
C SER A 31 1.04 -2.34 -19.51
N VAL A 32 2.09 -1.98 -20.24
CA VAL A 32 2.37 -0.59 -20.64
C VAL A 32 1.27 -0.03 -21.55
N GLU A 33 0.76 -0.86 -22.47
CA GLU A 33 -0.36 -0.50 -23.35
C GLU A 33 -1.64 -0.25 -22.54
N VAL A 34 -1.91 -1.08 -21.54
CA VAL A 34 -3.03 -0.92 -20.62
C VAL A 34 -2.92 0.40 -19.85
N ILE A 35 -1.73 0.75 -19.38
CA ILE A 35 -1.48 2.03 -18.67
C ILE A 35 -1.72 3.21 -19.62
N ARG A 36 -1.24 3.14 -20.86
CA ARG A 36 -1.46 4.19 -21.87
C ARG A 36 -2.94 4.40 -22.19
N GLU A 37 -3.67 3.30 -22.42
CA GLU A 37 -5.13 3.34 -22.63
C GLU A 37 -5.83 4.01 -21.45
N TYR A 38 -5.51 3.57 -20.22
CA TYR A 38 -6.08 4.09 -19.00
C TYR A 38 -5.81 5.59 -18.81
N THR A 39 -4.56 6.02 -18.98
CA THR A 39 -4.14 7.41 -18.78
C THR A 39 -4.75 8.34 -19.85
N SER A 40 -4.86 7.86 -21.09
CA SER A 40 -5.53 8.60 -22.18
C SER A 40 -7.02 8.80 -21.91
N ALA A 41 -7.69 7.77 -21.37
CA ALA A 41 -9.12 7.82 -21.08
C ALA A 41 -9.47 8.68 -19.85
N ASN A 42 -8.54 8.79 -18.87
CA ASN A 42 -8.79 9.44 -17.59
C ASN A 42 -8.06 10.78 -17.39
N GLY A 43 -7.50 11.39 -18.46
CA GLY A 43 -7.02 12.78 -18.43
C GLY A 43 -5.61 12.97 -17.86
N ALA A 44 -4.68 12.03 -18.04
CA ALA A 44 -3.27 12.30 -17.84
C ALA A 44 -2.82 13.49 -18.71
N GLN A 45 -1.89 14.30 -18.21
CA GLN A 45 -1.41 15.51 -18.91
C GLN A 45 -1.09 15.20 -20.38
N GLY A 46 -1.98 15.66 -21.30
CA GLY A 46 -1.91 15.44 -22.74
C GLY A 46 -3.24 15.19 -23.45
N GLY A 47 -4.28 14.73 -22.75
CA GLY A 47 -5.60 14.46 -23.32
C GLY A 47 -6.70 15.00 -22.42
N GLY A 48 -7.32 16.08 -22.84
CA GLY A 48 -8.24 16.94 -22.11
C GLY A 48 -9.26 16.25 -21.21
N CYS A 49 -9.07 16.35 -19.92
CA CYS A 49 -10.20 16.42 -18.99
C CYS A 49 -10.97 17.71 -19.34
N GLN A 50 -12.24 17.59 -19.77
CA GLN A 50 -13.08 18.76 -19.96
C GLN A 50 -13.40 19.36 -18.58
N THR A 51 -12.55 20.28 -18.13
CA THR A 51 -12.83 21.16 -17.01
C THR A 51 -14.05 21.98 -17.35
N GLY A 52 -15.20 21.69 -16.77
CA GLY A 52 -16.35 22.57 -17.02
C GLY A 52 -17.75 22.07 -16.69
N GLN A 53 -17.97 20.92 -16.14
CA GLN A 53 -19.29 20.60 -15.59
C GLN A 53 -19.33 20.96 -14.10
N LYS A 54 -19.82 22.15 -13.78
CA LYS A 54 -20.17 22.52 -12.40
C LYS A 54 -21.27 21.57 -11.92
N SER A 55 -20.98 20.78 -10.89
CA SER A 55 -22.03 20.09 -10.16
C SER A 55 -22.95 21.12 -9.51
N GLN A 56 -24.22 20.78 -9.27
CA GLN A 56 -25.19 21.64 -8.57
C GLN A 56 -24.75 22.05 -7.15
N THR A 57 -23.65 21.47 -6.64
CA THR A 57 -23.05 21.75 -5.33
C THR A 57 -21.87 22.73 -5.39
N GLY A 58 -21.55 23.30 -6.55
CA GLY A 58 -20.50 24.34 -6.70
C GLY A 58 -19.05 23.83 -6.63
N ARG A 59 -18.80 22.53 -6.45
CA ARG A 59 -17.46 21.94 -6.56
C ARG A 59 -17.16 21.61 -8.01
N THR A 60 -16.05 22.11 -8.54
CA THR A 60 -15.50 21.65 -9.83
C THR A 60 -15.14 20.17 -9.66
N LYS A 61 -15.60 19.31 -10.59
CA LYS A 61 -15.10 17.94 -10.69
C LYS A 61 -13.66 18.02 -11.18
N GLU A 62 -12.72 18.12 -10.25
CA GLU A 62 -11.31 17.97 -10.59
C GLU A 62 -11.06 16.49 -10.90
N CYS A 63 -10.31 16.22 -11.96
CA CYS A 63 -9.89 14.86 -12.29
C CYS A 63 -8.66 14.54 -11.46
N PRO A 64 -8.48 13.28 -11.02
CA PRO A 64 -7.24 12.86 -10.37
C PRO A 64 -6.04 13.22 -11.23
N GLN A 65 -4.98 13.72 -10.60
CA GLN A 65 -3.72 13.93 -11.30
C GLN A 65 -3.05 12.56 -11.56
N ILE A 66 -3.09 12.09 -12.80
CA ILE A 66 -2.48 10.82 -13.17
C ILE A 66 -1.06 11.08 -13.68
N ARG A 67 -0.07 10.44 -13.06
CA ARG A 67 1.33 10.41 -13.50
C ARG A 67 1.80 8.97 -13.57
N TRP A 68 2.64 8.65 -14.55
CA TRP A 68 3.16 7.31 -14.67
C TRP A 68 4.57 7.27 -15.25
N ILE A 69 5.30 6.23 -14.90
CA ILE A 69 6.59 5.88 -15.48
C ILE A 69 6.62 4.39 -15.78
N SER A 70 7.37 4.01 -16.83
CA SER A 70 7.70 2.62 -17.14
C SER A 70 9.20 2.54 -17.38
N GLU A 71 9.89 1.92 -16.45
CA GLU A 71 11.32 1.72 -16.50
C GLU A 71 11.72 0.50 -15.66
N LYS A 72 12.79 -0.17 -16.06
CA LYS A 72 13.27 -1.35 -15.33
C LYS A 72 13.48 -1.03 -13.85
N ASP A 73 13.00 -1.89 -13.00
CA ASP A 73 13.21 -1.85 -11.55
C ASP A 73 14.00 -3.07 -11.05
N ASN A 74 14.35 -3.03 -9.75
CA ASN A 74 15.02 -4.10 -9.03
C ASN A 74 14.06 -4.88 -8.10
N GLY A 75 12.76 -4.80 -8.34
CA GLY A 75 11.70 -5.42 -7.57
C GLY A 75 10.69 -4.41 -7.00
N ILE A 76 9.64 -4.94 -6.39
CA ILE A 76 8.44 -4.18 -5.96
C ILE A 76 8.79 -2.96 -5.08
N TYR A 77 9.72 -3.10 -4.14
CA TYR A 77 10.08 -1.98 -3.25
C TYR A 77 10.89 -0.88 -3.93
N ASN A 78 11.61 -1.21 -5.02
CA ASN A 78 12.22 -0.18 -5.86
C ASN A 78 11.13 0.60 -6.61
N ALA A 79 10.11 -0.08 -7.15
CA ALA A 79 8.95 0.57 -7.77
C ALA A 79 8.19 1.46 -6.75
N MET A 80 7.92 0.95 -5.55
CA MET A 80 7.28 1.73 -4.48
C MET A 80 8.09 2.97 -4.09
N ASN A 81 9.42 2.85 -3.98
CA ASN A 81 10.30 4.00 -3.68
C ASN A 81 10.33 5.04 -4.81
N LYS A 82 10.19 4.63 -6.08
CA LYS A 82 9.99 5.57 -7.19
C LYS A 82 8.66 6.31 -7.03
N GLY A 83 7.59 5.61 -6.67
CA GLY A 83 6.28 6.20 -6.37
C GLY A 83 6.35 7.23 -5.23
N ILE A 84 7.05 6.92 -4.13
CA ILE A 84 7.29 7.85 -3.01
C ILE A 84 7.95 9.14 -3.48
N LYS A 85 8.97 9.04 -4.34
CA LYS A 85 9.69 10.22 -4.89
C LYS A 85 8.83 11.08 -5.81
N MET A 86 7.81 10.50 -6.41
CA MET A 86 6.88 11.21 -7.30
C MET A 86 5.71 11.84 -6.55
N ALA A 87 5.40 11.37 -5.35
CA ALA A 87 4.22 11.78 -4.61
C ALA A 87 4.35 13.17 -3.97
N ASN A 88 3.23 13.89 -3.89
CA ASN A 88 3.08 15.16 -3.17
C ASN A 88 1.93 15.12 -2.14
N GLY A 89 1.09 14.09 -2.16
CA GLY A 89 0.00 13.92 -1.21
C GLY A 89 0.50 13.73 0.23
N GLU A 90 -0.31 14.06 1.22
CA GLU A 90 0.05 13.90 2.64
C GLU A 90 0.19 12.43 3.04
N TYR A 91 -0.68 11.56 2.51
CA TYR A 91 -0.66 10.12 2.77
C TYR A 91 -0.56 9.35 1.46
N LEU A 92 0.12 8.22 1.48
CA LEU A 92 0.25 7.28 0.38
C LEU A 92 -0.45 5.97 0.71
N LEU A 93 -1.21 5.48 -0.27
CA LEU A 93 -1.76 4.12 -0.29
C LEU A 93 -1.13 3.37 -1.47
N PHE A 94 -0.63 2.17 -1.22
CA PHE A 94 0.02 1.35 -2.24
C PHE A 94 -0.89 0.19 -2.66
N LEU A 95 -1.20 0.11 -3.94
CA LEU A 95 -1.92 -1.01 -4.54
C LEU A 95 -1.02 -1.71 -5.56
N ASN A 96 -0.80 -3.01 -5.37
CA ASN A 96 -0.11 -3.81 -6.38
C ASN A 96 -1.07 -4.17 -7.52
N SER A 97 -0.52 -4.55 -8.66
CA SER A 97 -1.32 -5.08 -9.77
C SER A 97 -2.08 -6.34 -9.33
N GLY A 98 -3.40 -6.28 -9.38
CA GLY A 98 -4.32 -7.32 -8.89
C GLY A 98 -5.09 -6.90 -7.64
N ASP A 99 -4.46 -6.16 -6.72
CA ASP A 99 -5.14 -5.55 -5.58
C ASP A 99 -6.06 -4.41 -6.05
N TYR A 100 -7.19 -4.20 -5.38
CA TYR A 100 -8.14 -3.17 -5.78
C TYR A 100 -8.91 -2.58 -4.60
N LEU A 101 -9.37 -1.35 -4.73
CA LEU A 101 -10.24 -0.71 -3.72
C LEU A 101 -11.58 -1.43 -3.67
N VAL A 102 -12.09 -1.67 -2.46
CA VAL A 102 -13.26 -2.54 -2.23
C VAL A 102 -14.53 -2.00 -2.87
N ASP A 103 -14.70 -0.67 -2.93
CA ASP A 103 -15.81 0.01 -3.58
C ASP A 103 -15.42 1.42 -4.05
N GLU A 104 -16.36 2.15 -4.63
CA GLU A 104 -16.18 3.48 -5.20
C GLU A 104 -16.11 4.62 -4.16
N ASN A 105 -16.40 4.36 -2.89
CA ASN A 105 -16.46 5.37 -1.83
C ASN A 105 -15.27 5.30 -0.86
N VAL A 106 -14.32 4.40 -1.08
CA VAL A 106 -13.19 4.18 -0.16
C VAL A 106 -12.44 5.47 0.13
N VAL A 107 -12.04 6.21 -0.91
CA VAL A 107 -11.26 7.45 -0.72
C VAL A 107 -12.12 8.52 -0.06
N GLU A 108 -13.40 8.65 -0.42
CA GLU A 108 -14.32 9.59 0.22
C GLU A 108 -14.49 9.28 1.71
N ASN A 109 -14.69 8.01 2.07
CA ASN A 109 -14.81 7.59 3.47
C ASN A 109 -13.54 7.88 4.26
N ILE A 110 -12.36 7.68 3.68
CA ILE A 110 -11.08 8.04 4.29
C ILE A 110 -10.97 9.55 4.51
N MET A 111 -11.32 10.35 3.51
CA MET A 111 -11.21 11.81 3.57
C MET A 111 -12.17 12.48 4.57
N GLN A 112 -13.21 11.77 5.02
CA GLN A 112 -14.07 12.22 6.12
C GLN A 112 -13.40 12.06 7.50
N LEU A 113 -12.29 11.33 7.57
CA LEU A 113 -11.56 11.08 8.81
C LEU A 113 -10.43 12.10 8.99
N ALA A 114 -10.21 12.53 10.23
CA ALA A 114 -9.08 13.40 10.58
C ALA A 114 -7.84 12.53 10.85
N LEU A 115 -7.17 12.08 9.78
CA LEU A 115 -5.94 11.30 9.89
C LEU A 115 -4.83 12.15 10.53
N LYS A 116 -4.08 11.59 11.48
CA LYS A 116 -3.00 12.28 12.18
C LYS A 116 -1.75 11.44 12.36
N ASP A 117 -1.94 10.12 12.46
CA ASP A 117 -0.86 9.18 12.76
C ASP A 117 0.04 8.92 11.56
N ASP A 118 1.26 8.45 11.81
CA ASP A 118 2.22 8.11 10.76
C ASP A 118 1.72 6.99 9.87
N ILE A 119 0.95 6.05 10.45
CA ILE A 119 0.32 4.94 9.75
C ILE A 119 -1.15 4.84 10.17
N CYS A 120 -2.06 4.93 9.20
CA CYS A 120 -3.49 4.71 9.41
C CYS A 120 -3.91 3.51 8.56
N TYR A 121 -4.35 2.40 9.17
CA TYR A 121 -4.74 1.21 8.42
C TYR A 121 -6.20 0.87 8.62
N GLY A 122 -6.83 0.42 7.54
CA GLY A 122 -8.21 -0.07 7.56
C GLY A 122 -8.27 -1.58 7.47
N TYR A 123 -9.46 -2.09 7.14
CA TYR A 123 -9.67 -3.51 6.94
C TYR A 123 -9.27 -3.91 5.51
N GLN A 124 -8.67 -5.08 5.39
CA GLN A 124 -8.39 -5.75 4.12
C GLN A 124 -9.43 -6.84 3.90
N MET A 125 -9.84 -6.99 2.67
CA MET A 125 -10.69 -8.09 2.24
C MET A 125 -9.86 -9.07 1.41
N ASN A 126 -10.14 -10.36 1.54
CA ASN A 126 -9.58 -11.41 0.70
C ASN A 126 -10.71 -11.98 -0.17
N GLU A 127 -10.47 -12.17 -1.45
CA GLU A 127 -11.42 -12.82 -2.34
C GLU A 127 -11.20 -14.34 -2.32
N ILE A 128 -12.13 -15.08 -1.72
CA ILE A 128 -12.08 -16.53 -1.58
C ILE A 128 -13.35 -17.12 -2.23
N ASP A 129 -13.17 -17.91 -3.27
CA ASP A 129 -14.29 -18.52 -4.02
C ASP A 129 -15.37 -17.50 -4.45
N GLY A 130 -14.93 -16.31 -4.89
CA GLY A 130 -15.81 -15.22 -5.32
C GLY A 130 -16.56 -14.51 -4.19
N ARG A 131 -16.16 -14.71 -2.93
CA ARG A 131 -16.70 -14.03 -1.75
C ARG A 131 -15.62 -13.19 -1.11
N LEU A 132 -15.99 -11.97 -0.69
CA LEU A 132 -15.11 -11.12 0.10
C LEU A 132 -15.19 -11.54 1.57
N VAL A 133 -14.04 -11.86 2.14
CA VAL A 133 -13.87 -12.23 3.55
C VAL A 133 -12.89 -11.23 4.18
N GLU A 134 -13.30 -10.63 5.29
CA GLU A 134 -12.43 -9.70 6.01
C GLU A 134 -11.23 -10.44 6.58
N GLU A 135 -10.03 -9.89 6.37
CA GLU A 135 -8.83 -10.37 7.04
C GLU A 135 -8.78 -9.84 8.48
N VAL A 136 -8.46 -10.74 9.41
CA VAL A 136 -8.33 -10.37 10.82
C VAL A 136 -7.06 -9.55 11.00
N CYS A 137 -7.20 -8.23 11.07
CA CYS A 137 -6.09 -7.30 11.35
C CYS A 137 -5.87 -7.17 12.86
N ILE A 138 -4.60 -6.97 13.26
CA ILE A 138 -4.23 -6.66 14.65
C ILE A 138 -5.00 -5.41 15.11
N ASP A 139 -5.57 -5.46 16.31
CA ASP A 139 -6.10 -4.27 16.97
C ASP A 139 -4.94 -3.40 17.50
N PRO A 140 -4.98 -2.05 17.30
CA PRO A 140 -3.92 -1.14 17.77
C PRO A 140 -3.54 -1.31 19.24
N ALA A 141 -4.51 -1.66 20.10
CA ALA A 141 -4.29 -1.90 21.52
C ALA A 141 -3.34 -3.08 21.81
N TYR A 142 -3.20 -4.00 20.85
CA TYR A 142 -2.34 -5.18 20.96
C TYR A 142 -1.06 -5.08 20.11
N ILE A 143 -0.75 -3.92 19.56
CA ILE A 143 0.49 -3.71 18.81
C ILE A 143 1.66 -3.61 19.79
N THR A 144 2.34 -4.73 19.98
CA THR A 144 3.59 -4.86 20.73
C THR A 144 4.69 -5.39 19.82
N PHE A 145 5.94 -5.32 20.25
CA PHE A 145 7.04 -5.92 19.49
C PHE A 145 6.80 -7.42 19.26
N ASP A 146 6.30 -8.13 20.25
CA ASP A 146 6.01 -9.56 20.16
C ASP A 146 4.92 -9.88 19.14
N THR A 147 3.80 -9.17 19.19
CA THR A 147 2.73 -9.37 18.21
C THR A 147 3.21 -9.02 16.81
N MET A 148 3.93 -7.91 16.61
CA MET A 148 4.40 -7.46 15.31
C MET A 148 5.54 -8.31 14.75
N ARG A 149 6.35 -8.98 15.56
CA ARG A 149 7.33 -9.95 15.06
C ARG A 149 6.64 -11.20 14.47
N ASN A 150 5.37 -11.45 14.78
CA ASN A 150 4.59 -12.61 14.31
C ASN A 150 3.45 -12.25 13.34
N ALA A 151 2.87 -11.09 13.42
CA ALA A 151 1.82 -10.60 12.55
C ALA A 151 2.30 -9.51 11.58
N HIS A 152 1.39 -8.94 10.81
CA HIS A 152 1.68 -7.82 9.90
C HIS A 152 0.47 -6.88 9.86
N ILE A 153 0.73 -5.67 9.38
CA ILE A 153 -0.30 -4.71 8.99
C ILE A 153 -0.38 -4.75 7.45
N PRO A 154 -1.57 -4.98 6.86
CA PRO A 154 -1.71 -5.07 5.42
C PRO A 154 -1.33 -3.75 4.74
N HIS A 155 -0.31 -3.76 3.88
CA HIS A 155 0.15 -2.54 3.23
C HIS A 155 -0.87 -2.00 2.22
N GLN A 156 -1.66 -2.86 1.56
CA GLN A 156 -2.71 -2.48 0.62
C GLN A 156 -3.87 -1.73 1.28
N SER A 157 -4.01 -1.86 2.60
CA SER A 157 -5.02 -1.18 3.39
C SER A 157 -4.42 -0.19 4.39
N SER A 158 -3.20 0.28 4.12
CA SER A 158 -2.45 1.21 4.98
C SER A 158 -2.15 2.51 4.27
N LEU A 159 -2.60 3.61 4.86
CA LEU A 159 -2.19 4.96 4.49
C LEU A 159 -0.97 5.32 5.31
N ILE A 160 0.12 5.65 4.66
CA ILE A 160 1.38 5.99 5.31
C ILE A 160 1.72 7.44 5.00
N LYS A 161 2.03 8.21 6.03
CA LYS A 161 2.37 9.62 5.90
C LYS A 161 3.63 9.80 5.06
N LEU A 162 3.56 10.64 4.02
CA LEU A 162 4.68 10.85 3.09
C LEU A 162 5.94 11.35 3.82
N ASP A 163 5.79 12.34 4.70
CA ASP A 163 6.92 12.87 5.48
C ASP A 163 7.63 11.77 6.27
N THR A 164 6.87 10.84 6.85
CA THR A 164 7.43 9.71 7.60
C THR A 164 8.14 8.72 6.68
N LEU A 165 7.55 8.43 5.50
CA LEU A 165 8.20 7.60 4.48
C LEU A 165 9.55 8.20 4.05
N VAL A 166 9.58 9.49 3.75
CA VAL A 166 10.80 10.20 3.32
C VAL A 166 11.83 10.26 4.44
N ARG A 167 11.42 10.65 5.64
CA ARG A 167 12.29 10.76 6.82
C ARG A 167 12.94 9.43 7.20
N LEU A 168 12.24 8.33 7.06
CA LEU A 168 12.74 6.98 7.37
C LEU A 168 13.45 6.31 6.18
N GLY A 169 13.55 6.98 5.01
CA GLY A 169 14.30 6.51 3.86
C GLY A 169 13.55 5.54 2.95
N GLY A 170 12.21 5.46 3.07
CA GLY A 170 11.38 4.57 2.27
C GLY A 170 11.57 3.10 2.63
N TYR A 171 11.31 2.23 1.66
CA TYR A 171 11.45 0.78 1.78
C TYR A 171 12.87 0.33 1.50
N ASP A 172 13.36 -0.67 2.25
CA ASP A 172 14.67 -1.30 2.02
C ASP A 172 14.59 -2.24 0.81
N GLU A 173 15.21 -1.84 -0.29
CA GLU A 173 15.19 -2.58 -1.57
C GLU A 173 16.03 -3.87 -1.54
N SER A 174 16.83 -4.08 -0.51
CA SER A 174 17.57 -5.33 -0.33
C SER A 174 16.66 -6.49 0.10
N ASN A 175 15.49 -6.19 0.63
CA ASN A 175 14.44 -7.14 0.94
C ASN A 175 13.49 -7.31 -0.25
N LYS A 176 13.03 -8.54 -0.48
CA LYS A 176 12.20 -8.88 -1.65
C LYS A 176 10.72 -9.06 -1.30
N ILE A 177 10.43 -9.43 -0.05
CA ILE A 177 9.07 -9.86 0.35
C ILE A 177 8.55 -9.09 1.58
N VAL A 178 9.42 -8.65 2.50
CA VAL A 178 9.00 -8.17 3.82
C VAL A 178 9.43 -6.73 4.15
N SER A 179 9.78 -5.92 3.15
CA SER A 179 10.25 -4.55 3.41
C SER A 179 9.14 -3.62 3.93
N ASP A 180 7.91 -3.81 3.52
CA ASP A 180 6.72 -3.13 4.06
C ASP A 180 6.56 -3.38 5.56
N ARG A 181 6.63 -4.65 5.98
CA ARG A 181 6.61 -5.05 7.38
C ARG A 181 7.82 -4.50 8.15
N ALA A 182 9.02 -4.60 7.56
CA ALA A 182 10.25 -4.05 8.13
C ALA A 182 10.12 -2.54 8.37
N TYR A 183 9.50 -1.83 7.43
CA TYR A 183 9.21 -0.41 7.55
C TYR A 183 8.30 -0.11 8.75
N VAL A 184 7.18 -0.84 8.91
CA VAL A 184 6.27 -0.67 10.05
C VAL A 184 7.01 -0.92 11.37
N MET A 185 7.77 -2.00 11.48
CA MET A 185 8.57 -2.32 12.67
C MET A 185 9.59 -1.21 12.99
N LYS A 186 10.29 -0.70 11.97
CA LYS A 186 11.24 0.42 12.10
C LYS A 186 10.53 1.69 12.57
N CYS A 187 9.42 2.04 11.95
CA CYS A 187 8.62 3.22 12.29
C CYS A 187 8.20 3.18 13.75
N LEU A 188 7.56 2.11 14.19
CA LEU A 188 6.97 2.01 15.52
C LEU A 188 8.02 1.84 16.62
N PHE A 189 8.98 0.92 16.46
CA PHE A 189 9.85 0.51 17.56
C PHE A 189 11.23 1.16 17.56
N MET A 190 11.64 1.80 16.48
CA MET A 190 12.91 2.54 16.44
C MET A 190 12.71 4.06 16.42
N HIS A 191 11.57 4.54 15.92
CA HIS A 191 11.33 5.97 15.72
C HIS A 191 10.09 6.49 16.44
N ASN A 192 9.47 5.70 17.33
CA ASN A 192 8.27 6.05 18.10
C ASN A 192 7.12 6.55 17.20
N GLY A 193 7.00 6.00 16.02
CA GLY A 193 5.93 6.32 15.09
C GLY A 193 4.57 5.96 15.67
N THR A 194 3.56 6.66 15.22
CA THR A 194 2.18 6.47 15.65
C THR A 194 1.39 5.65 14.63
N ILE A 195 0.44 4.84 15.14
CA ILE A 195 -0.39 3.99 14.30
C ILE A 195 -1.82 3.93 14.83
N THR A 196 -2.79 4.01 13.95
CA THR A 196 -4.21 3.85 14.29
C THR A 196 -4.94 2.99 13.28
N ARG A 197 -6.02 2.33 13.70
CA ARG A 197 -6.95 1.65 12.82
C ARG A 197 -8.14 2.53 12.54
N ILE A 198 -8.49 2.67 11.26
CA ILE A 198 -9.67 3.40 10.81
C ILE A 198 -10.79 2.43 10.42
N PRO A 199 -12.07 2.79 10.65
CA PRO A 199 -13.21 1.90 10.41
C PRO A 199 -13.64 1.90 8.93
N VAL A 200 -12.70 1.62 8.01
CA VAL A 200 -12.91 1.62 6.56
C VAL A 200 -12.39 0.32 5.97
N ASN A 201 -13.23 -0.37 5.19
CA ASN A 201 -12.77 -1.43 4.30
C ASN A 201 -12.05 -0.76 3.13
N ILE A 202 -10.75 -1.01 2.96
CA ILE A 202 -9.95 -0.27 1.99
C ILE A 202 -9.73 -1.07 0.72
N ALA A 203 -9.08 -2.21 0.82
CA ALA A 203 -8.62 -2.94 -0.34
C ALA A 203 -9.00 -4.42 -0.30
N VAL A 204 -9.15 -4.99 -1.49
CA VAL A 204 -9.20 -6.43 -1.70
C VAL A 204 -7.83 -6.88 -2.18
N TYR A 205 -7.28 -7.87 -1.49
CA TYR A 205 -5.98 -8.45 -1.77
C TYR A 205 -6.09 -9.57 -2.81
N ASP A 206 -5.26 -9.51 -3.84
CA ASP A 206 -5.12 -10.60 -4.81
C ASP A 206 -4.25 -11.72 -4.24
N MET A 207 -4.88 -12.83 -3.88
CA MET A 207 -4.20 -13.99 -3.30
C MET A 207 -3.26 -14.74 -4.27
N ASN A 208 -3.15 -14.32 -5.53
CA ASN A 208 -2.20 -14.87 -6.51
C ASN A 208 -0.83 -14.18 -6.49
N GLY A 209 -0.62 -13.19 -5.61
CA GLY A 209 0.63 -12.45 -5.49
C GLY A 209 1.80 -13.25 -4.89
N ILE A 210 3.01 -12.67 -4.97
CA ILE A 210 4.27 -13.30 -4.50
C ILE A 210 4.20 -13.69 -3.01
N SER A 211 3.56 -12.90 -2.18
CA SER A 211 3.43 -13.15 -0.74
C SER A 211 2.41 -14.25 -0.40
N SER A 212 1.60 -14.70 -1.37
CA SER A 212 0.58 -15.74 -1.20
C SER A 212 1.08 -17.15 -1.54
N VAL A 213 2.31 -17.31 -2.04
CA VAL A 213 2.86 -18.64 -2.38
C VAL A 213 2.83 -19.57 -1.17
N THR A 214 2.63 -20.86 -1.45
CA THR A 214 2.49 -21.90 -0.42
C THR A 214 3.75 -22.07 0.41
N ASP A 215 4.94 -22.03 -0.22
CA ASP A 215 6.22 -22.08 0.50
C ASP A 215 6.54 -20.71 1.12
N LYS A 216 6.37 -20.61 2.42
CA LYS A 216 6.69 -19.41 3.20
C LYS A 216 8.14 -19.34 3.69
N THR A 217 8.97 -20.35 3.39
CA THR A 217 10.36 -20.42 3.87
C THR A 217 11.20 -19.20 3.53
N PRO A 218 11.17 -18.67 2.27
CA PRO A 218 11.92 -17.45 1.94
C PRO A 218 11.45 -16.23 2.73
N GLN A 219 10.13 -16.09 2.92
CA GLN A 219 9.54 -15.01 3.70
C GLN A 219 9.97 -15.05 5.18
N TRP A 220 9.98 -16.24 5.78
CA TRP A 220 10.43 -16.42 7.16
C TRP A 220 11.91 -16.10 7.33
N ALA A 221 12.76 -16.56 6.40
CA ALA A 221 14.19 -16.29 6.41
C ALA A 221 14.49 -14.79 6.30
N GLU A 222 13.85 -14.11 5.35
CA GLU A 222 14.03 -12.66 5.15
C GLU A 222 13.53 -11.87 6.36
N ARG A 223 12.37 -12.22 6.91
CA ARG A 223 11.82 -11.63 8.13
C ARG A 223 12.79 -11.76 9.31
N ARG A 224 13.35 -12.96 9.55
CA ARG A 224 14.31 -13.17 10.61
C ARG A 224 15.58 -12.35 10.41
N LYS A 225 16.08 -12.26 9.18
CA LYS A 225 17.23 -11.42 8.82
C LYS A 225 16.95 -9.95 9.19
N VAL A 226 15.79 -9.41 8.81
CA VAL A 226 15.39 -8.02 9.11
C VAL A 226 15.28 -7.79 10.63
N LEU A 227 14.65 -8.70 11.37
CA LEU A 227 14.52 -8.57 12.82
C LEU A 227 15.89 -8.55 13.51
N LEU A 228 16.81 -9.43 13.10
CA LEU A 228 18.18 -9.44 13.64
C LEU A 228 18.98 -8.17 13.26
N GLN A 229 18.76 -7.63 12.07
CA GLN A 229 19.40 -6.41 11.61
C GLN A 229 18.94 -5.18 12.39
N TYR A 230 17.64 -5.03 12.60
CA TYR A 230 17.06 -3.84 13.24
C TYR A 230 17.05 -3.95 14.78
N PHE A 231 16.91 -5.15 15.32
CA PHE A 231 16.75 -5.42 16.75
C PHE A 231 17.74 -6.45 17.29
N PRO A 232 19.07 -6.30 17.03
CA PRO A 232 20.08 -7.31 17.35
C PRO A 232 20.21 -7.60 18.85
N ARG A 233 19.80 -6.65 19.71
CA ARG A 233 19.86 -6.81 21.18
C ARG A 233 18.58 -7.42 21.77
N ILE A 234 17.47 -7.34 21.06
CA ILE A 234 16.15 -7.82 21.51
C ILE A 234 15.91 -9.26 21.06
N MET A 235 16.27 -9.56 19.81
CA MET A 235 15.99 -10.87 19.20
C MET A 235 16.59 -12.07 19.94
N PRO A 236 17.80 -12.02 20.53
CA PRO A 236 18.32 -13.15 21.31
C PRO A 236 17.46 -13.55 22.52
N ASP A 237 16.76 -12.58 23.13
CA ASP A 237 15.87 -12.89 24.26
C ASP A 237 14.60 -13.59 23.78
N TYR A 238 14.03 -13.15 22.65
CA TYR A 238 12.91 -13.86 22.02
C TYR A 238 13.29 -15.23 21.50
N ASP A 239 14.48 -15.42 20.92
CA ASP A 239 14.99 -16.73 20.52
C ASP A 239 15.14 -17.69 21.70
N ARG A 240 15.45 -17.16 22.89
CA ARG A 240 15.49 -17.96 24.13
C ARG A 240 14.08 -18.28 24.60
N TRP A 241 13.19 -17.31 24.59
CA TRP A 241 11.79 -17.48 25.00
C TRP A 241 11.08 -18.52 24.13
N ASP A 242 11.21 -18.43 22.80
CA ASP A 242 10.58 -19.35 21.85
C ASP A 242 11.09 -20.81 21.99
N ARG A 243 12.27 -21.03 22.60
CA ARG A 243 12.78 -22.39 22.90
C ARG A 243 12.27 -22.96 24.22
N LEU A 244 11.70 -22.12 25.07
CA LEU A 244 11.22 -22.54 26.40
C LEU A 244 9.72 -22.79 26.42
N ASN A 245 9.01 -22.33 25.41
CA ASN A 245 7.56 -22.49 25.21
C ASN A 245 7.25 -23.31 23.97
#